data_1ffd69a0af6aa0d94856203a8ac9fca0
#
_entry.id   1ffd69a0af6aa0d94856203a8ac9fca0
#
_cell.length_a   1.000
_cell.length_b   1.000
_cell.length_c   1.000
_cell.angle_alpha   90.00
_cell.angle_beta   90.00
_cell.angle_gamma   90.00
#
_symmetry.space_group_name_H-M   'P 1'
#
loop_
_entity.id
_entity.type
_entity.pdbx_description
1 polymer ?
#
loop_
_entity_poly.entity_id
_entity_poly.type
_entity_poly.pdbx_seq_one_letter_code
_entity_poly.pdbx_strand_id
1 'polypeptide(L)'
;MVWQDSTQRYTSDTMPRIPDETVQQVLGATDIVELIASYGLDLKRAGGDFKTHCPFHNEKTPSFNVSPGRQTYRCFGCGEGGNAVGFVMAYENLPFPEALRKLAARSNITIEEGEYDPQEDRRRRRLSRLKLLHNQAARFMHSLLLEDPGAEHARKYLKSRGYDREMAGRWSLGWMPRNTDVFLDWAREAGFTGKELLHSGITRLRDENNPRSGLWVRFGDRLMFPIHNERDDVIAFSGRKLREEQGGGKYINSPETPIFKKSNVFFGLHKAIRHMRDYAVLCEGQLDVIACHEAGVKNAVATQGTACTNEHARLLKRYTGSDKVVICFDSDSAGHDAATKAFLEMAALGMDVRVATMPPGEDPDSLVKSRGADEFRVILEKSSEFFDYRLRYLGAENNLDDPGTKARVARDLSPMLHAISDKNAQEASINFVATRLGLSPDGIRQTVVDAAKRPTRRRNQKDDSVTVTSTPVDRELGVLAALALQSHEVLDFLCDQTEQVLLGAEGREGEALLRNILSTRPEVPDPAAVNTFLQSLSAGDRTTLLTLLEEPTPSAPLTAATEILGKLAEQGILQELGALAARLKSPDLSDDESKTIMEQITELQRIRSEAKSP
;
A
#
# COMPACT_ATOMS: atom_id res chain seq x y z
N MET A 1 -22.61 -42.57 -35.17
CA MET A 1 -23.35 -41.35 -35.48
C MET A 1 -22.61 -40.20 -34.82
N VAL A 2 -21.88 -39.48 -35.66
CA VAL A 2 -20.86 -38.47 -35.24
C VAL A 2 -21.60 -37.18 -34.88
N TRP A 3 -21.44 -36.69 -33.66
CA TRP A 3 -21.84 -35.32 -33.32
C TRP A 3 -20.69 -34.38 -33.66
N GLN A 4 -20.91 -33.63 -34.75
CA GLN A 4 -20.01 -32.58 -35.18
C GLN A 4 -20.07 -31.40 -34.18
N ASP A 5 -18.90 -31.07 -33.69
CA ASP A 5 -18.53 -29.95 -32.89
C ASP A 5 -18.73 -28.64 -33.68
N SER A 6 -19.76 -27.88 -33.33
CA SER A 6 -20.02 -26.55 -33.91
C SER A 6 -19.67 -25.45 -32.91
N THR A 7 -18.43 -25.45 -32.42
CA THR A 7 -17.83 -24.27 -31.80
C THR A 7 -17.35 -23.30 -32.87
N GLN A 8 -18.27 -22.55 -33.45
CA GLN A 8 -17.93 -21.37 -34.22
C GLN A 8 -17.32 -20.33 -33.25
N ARG A 9 -15.99 -20.21 -33.29
CA ARG A 9 -15.25 -19.16 -32.64
C ARG A 9 -15.68 -17.81 -33.22
N TYR A 10 -16.51 -17.07 -32.48
CA TYR A 10 -16.66 -15.65 -32.71
C TYR A 10 -15.34 -14.97 -32.29
N THR A 11 -14.57 -14.54 -33.28
CA THR A 11 -13.43 -13.66 -33.09
C THR A 11 -13.95 -12.29 -32.69
N SER A 12 -13.70 -11.90 -31.41
CA SER A 12 -14.18 -10.68 -30.75
C SER A 12 -13.42 -9.41 -31.18
N ASP A 13 -12.90 -9.33 -32.40
CA ASP A 13 -11.89 -8.32 -32.76
C ASP A 13 -12.44 -7.02 -33.37
N THR A 14 -13.78 -6.82 -33.42
CA THR A 14 -14.36 -5.64 -34.11
C THR A 14 -15.60 -5.04 -33.44
N MET A 15 -15.83 -5.22 -32.15
CA MET A 15 -16.99 -4.58 -31.49
C MET A 15 -16.64 -3.19 -30.93
N PRO A 16 -17.43 -2.15 -31.31
CA PRO A 16 -17.26 -0.80 -30.74
C PRO A 16 -17.45 -0.80 -29.23
N ARG A 17 -16.63 0.00 -28.56
CA ARG A 17 -16.58 0.08 -27.09
C ARG A 17 -17.68 0.98 -26.57
N ILE A 18 -18.39 0.51 -25.53
CA ILE A 18 -19.28 1.36 -24.75
C ILE A 18 -18.50 1.91 -23.57
N PRO A 19 -18.41 3.26 -23.39
CA PRO A 19 -17.70 3.89 -22.28
C PRO A 19 -18.22 3.43 -20.91
N ASP A 20 -17.34 3.30 -19.93
CA ASP A 20 -17.72 2.90 -18.55
C ASP A 20 -18.72 3.86 -17.93
N GLU A 21 -18.64 5.15 -18.26
CA GLU A 21 -19.60 6.17 -17.84
C GLU A 21 -21.01 5.89 -18.37
N THR A 22 -21.13 5.52 -19.64
CA THR A 22 -22.40 5.10 -20.26
C THR A 22 -22.94 3.83 -19.60
N VAL A 23 -22.07 2.88 -19.26
CA VAL A 23 -22.47 1.68 -18.50
C VAL A 23 -23.06 2.06 -17.14
N GLN A 24 -22.43 2.98 -16.41
CA GLN A 24 -22.92 3.46 -15.12
C GLN A 24 -24.24 4.24 -15.26
N GLN A 25 -24.38 5.05 -16.31
CA GLN A 25 -25.63 5.76 -16.60
C GLN A 25 -26.79 4.78 -16.86
N VAL A 26 -26.56 3.75 -17.67
CA VAL A 26 -27.58 2.73 -17.95
C VAL A 26 -27.95 1.94 -16.69
N LEU A 27 -26.95 1.56 -15.89
CA LEU A 27 -27.20 0.85 -14.63
C LEU A 27 -27.94 1.74 -13.62
N GLY A 28 -27.60 3.02 -13.53
CA GLY A 28 -28.26 3.99 -12.63
C GLY A 28 -29.70 4.30 -13.04
N ALA A 29 -30.01 4.24 -14.33
CA ALA A 29 -31.35 4.47 -14.88
C ALA A 29 -32.24 3.20 -14.90
N THR A 30 -31.67 2.03 -14.59
CA THR A 30 -32.39 0.75 -14.63
C THR A 30 -32.70 0.26 -13.22
N ASP A 31 -33.98 0.25 -12.81
CA ASP A 31 -34.41 -0.44 -11.60
C ASP A 31 -34.47 -1.95 -11.83
N ILE A 32 -33.70 -2.72 -11.06
CA ILE A 32 -33.59 -4.17 -11.23
C ILE A 32 -34.87 -4.90 -10.88
N VAL A 33 -35.69 -4.38 -9.96
CA VAL A 33 -36.98 -5.01 -9.58
C VAL A 33 -37.99 -4.87 -10.72
N GLU A 34 -38.13 -3.65 -11.27
CA GLU A 34 -38.98 -3.39 -12.42
C GLU A 34 -38.49 -4.14 -13.67
N LEU A 35 -37.19 -4.20 -13.88
CA LEU A 35 -36.60 -4.97 -14.96
C LEU A 35 -37.01 -6.45 -14.87
N ILE A 36 -36.75 -7.10 -13.74
CA ILE A 36 -37.00 -8.54 -13.56
C ILE A 36 -38.51 -8.84 -13.60
N ALA A 37 -39.34 -7.98 -13.01
CA ALA A 37 -40.78 -8.08 -13.10
C ALA A 37 -41.30 -8.01 -14.55
N SER A 38 -40.65 -7.19 -15.41
CA SER A 38 -41.03 -7.07 -16.83
C SER A 38 -40.79 -8.34 -17.67
N TYR A 39 -39.99 -9.29 -17.14
CA TYR A 39 -39.80 -10.62 -17.72
C TYR A 39 -40.85 -11.65 -17.24
N GLY A 40 -41.92 -11.18 -16.57
CA GLY A 40 -43.02 -12.04 -16.12
C GLY A 40 -42.73 -12.83 -14.84
N LEU A 41 -41.68 -12.47 -14.10
CA LEU A 41 -41.33 -13.11 -12.83
C LEU A 41 -42.14 -12.48 -11.68
N ASP A 42 -42.91 -13.29 -10.95
CA ASP A 42 -43.76 -12.86 -9.83
C ASP A 42 -42.88 -12.61 -8.58
N LEU A 43 -42.49 -11.35 -8.37
CA LEU A 43 -41.61 -10.91 -7.27
C LEU A 43 -42.43 -10.65 -6.00
N LYS A 44 -42.27 -11.50 -5.00
CA LYS A 44 -42.90 -11.34 -3.69
C LYS A 44 -42.00 -10.65 -2.70
N ARG A 45 -42.49 -9.64 -2.00
CA ARG A 45 -41.71 -8.89 -1.02
C ARG A 45 -41.32 -9.78 0.17
N ALA A 46 -40.02 -9.75 0.54
CA ALA A 46 -39.47 -10.52 1.65
C ALA A 46 -38.52 -9.62 2.47
N GLY A 47 -39.11 -8.86 3.40
CA GLY A 47 -38.39 -7.81 4.13
C GLY A 47 -37.99 -6.62 3.24
N GLY A 48 -36.73 -6.29 3.16
CA GLY A 48 -36.17 -5.24 2.27
C GLY A 48 -35.91 -5.70 0.85
N ASP A 49 -35.98 -7.00 0.56
CA ASP A 49 -35.69 -7.61 -0.72
C ASP A 49 -36.97 -8.23 -1.35
N PHE A 50 -36.85 -8.75 -2.56
CA PHE A 50 -37.90 -9.51 -3.24
C PHE A 50 -37.41 -10.93 -3.53
N LYS A 51 -38.34 -11.90 -3.53
CA LYS A 51 -38.08 -13.32 -3.83
C LYS A 51 -39.00 -13.87 -4.88
N THR A 52 -38.48 -14.77 -5.71
CA THR A 52 -39.24 -15.54 -6.70
C THR A 52 -38.56 -16.88 -6.97
N HIS A 53 -39.18 -17.74 -7.75
CA HIS A 53 -38.54 -18.93 -8.28
C HIS A 53 -37.46 -18.53 -9.31
N CYS A 54 -36.33 -19.24 -9.29
CA CYS A 54 -35.22 -18.94 -10.16
C CYS A 54 -35.55 -19.23 -11.63
N PRO A 55 -35.32 -18.28 -12.55
CA PRO A 55 -35.53 -18.53 -13.98
C PRO A 55 -34.40 -19.36 -14.62
N PHE A 56 -33.29 -19.59 -13.91
CA PHE A 56 -32.10 -20.25 -14.45
C PHE A 56 -31.99 -21.73 -14.08
N HIS A 57 -32.79 -22.21 -13.11
CA HIS A 57 -32.87 -23.63 -12.74
C HIS A 57 -34.25 -24.00 -12.18
N ASN A 58 -34.62 -25.27 -12.26
CA ASN A 58 -35.87 -25.76 -11.71
C ASN A 58 -35.78 -25.94 -10.20
N GLU A 59 -36.71 -25.34 -9.45
CA GLU A 59 -36.81 -25.45 -7.99
C GLU A 59 -38.24 -25.47 -7.51
N LYS A 60 -38.45 -26.06 -6.32
CA LYS A 60 -39.77 -26.11 -5.68
C LYS A 60 -40.00 -24.97 -4.69
N THR A 61 -38.95 -24.37 -4.17
CA THR A 61 -39.00 -23.28 -3.18
C THR A 61 -38.26 -22.06 -3.72
N PRO A 62 -38.82 -20.83 -3.62
CA PRO A 62 -38.22 -19.63 -4.14
C PRO A 62 -36.84 -19.37 -3.53
N SER A 63 -35.79 -19.40 -4.31
CA SER A 63 -34.42 -19.10 -3.88
C SER A 63 -33.77 -17.91 -4.60
N PHE A 64 -34.48 -17.33 -5.58
CA PHE A 64 -34.01 -16.18 -6.32
C PHE A 64 -34.35 -14.88 -5.58
N ASN A 65 -33.34 -14.19 -5.10
CA ASN A 65 -33.46 -12.96 -4.31
C ASN A 65 -33.06 -11.74 -5.12
N VAL A 66 -33.86 -10.67 -5.09
CA VAL A 66 -33.60 -9.40 -5.76
C VAL A 66 -33.54 -8.29 -4.72
N SER A 67 -32.41 -7.58 -4.67
CA SER A 67 -32.16 -6.51 -3.69
C SER A 67 -32.27 -5.14 -4.36
N PRO A 68 -33.34 -4.37 -4.11
CA PRO A 68 -33.49 -3.03 -4.66
C PRO A 68 -32.43 -2.06 -4.12
N GLY A 69 -32.07 -2.19 -2.84
CA GLY A 69 -31.04 -1.32 -2.25
C GLY A 69 -29.63 -1.52 -2.80
N ARG A 70 -29.35 -2.67 -3.41
CA ARG A 70 -28.05 -3.00 -4.02
C ARG A 70 -28.09 -3.01 -5.54
N GLN A 71 -29.28 -2.97 -6.14
CA GLN A 71 -29.50 -3.16 -7.58
C GLN A 71 -28.85 -4.46 -8.10
N THR A 72 -29.04 -5.57 -7.33
CA THR A 72 -28.47 -6.89 -7.65
C THR A 72 -29.49 -7.99 -7.43
N TYR A 73 -29.29 -9.13 -8.11
CA TYR A 73 -29.99 -10.38 -7.83
C TYR A 73 -29.00 -11.49 -7.46
N ARG A 74 -29.49 -12.49 -6.74
CA ARG A 74 -28.75 -13.73 -6.44
C ARG A 74 -29.70 -14.89 -6.19
N CYS A 75 -29.44 -15.99 -6.87
CA CYS A 75 -30.06 -17.27 -6.57
C CYS A 75 -29.22 -18.05 -5.55
N PHE A 76 -29.84 -18.46 -4.44
CA PHE A 76 -29.17 -19.28 -3.44
C PHE A 76 -29.21 -20.78 -3.76
N GLY A 77 -29.96 -21.19 -4.80
CA GLY A 77 -30.01 -22.57 -5.28
C GLY A 77 -28.89 -22.89 -6.26
N CYS A 78 -28.78 -22.15 -7.38
CA CYS A 78 -27.76 -22.40 -8.43
C CYS A 78 -26.54 -21.48 -8.32
N GLY A 79 -26.55 -20.46 -7.45
CA GLY A 79 -25.43 -19.53 -7.30
C GLY A 79 -25.40 -18.38 -8.31
N GLU A 80 -26.27 -18.38 -9.33
CA GLU A 80 -26.37 -17.32 -10.35
C GLU A 80 -26.67 -15.96 -9.70
N GLY A 81 -25.99 -14.90 -10.15
CA GLY A 81 -26.18 -13.57 -9.58
C GLY A 81 -25.45 -12.47 -10.36
N GLY A 82 -25.93 -11.24 -10.20
CA GLY A 82 -25.37 -10.09 -10.89
C GLY A 82 -26.22 -8.82 -10.73
N ASN A 83 -25.94 -7.84 -11.59
CA ASN A 83 -26.72 -6.62 -11.74
C ASN A 83 -27.74 -6.73 -12.89
N ALA A 84 -28.41 -5.64 -13.23
CA ALA A 84 -29.40 -5.60 -14.32
C ALA A 84 -28.84 -6.10 -15.67
N VAL A 85 -27.60 -5.71 -16.03
CA VAL A 85 -26.95 -6.17 -17.27
C VAL A 85 -26.68 -7.68 -17.20
N GLY A 86 -26.13 -8.15 -16.08
CA GLY A 86 -25.88 -9.57 -15.85
C GLY A 86 -27.15 -10.42 -15.95
N PHE A 87 -28.28 -9.91 -15.42
CA PHE A 87 -29.57 -10.59 -15.55
C PHE A 87 -30.00 -10.74 -17.02
N VAL A 88 -29.93 -9.67 -17.81
CA VAL A 88 -30.33 -9.72 -19.22
C VAL A 88 -29.39 -10.64 -20.02
N MET A 89 -28.08 -10.60 -19.75
CA MET A 89 -27.11 -11.51 -20.36
C MET A 89 -27.46 -12.98 -20.09
N ALA A 90 -27.72 -13.33 -18.83
CA ALA A 90 -28.01 -14.70 -18.43
C ALA A 90 -29.39 -15.17 -18.91
N TYR A 91 -30.40 -14.29 -18.82
CA TYR A 91 -31.78 -14.64 -19.16
C TYR A 91 -32.02 -14.79 -20.69
N GLU A 92 -31.42 -13.89 -21.47
CA GLU A 92 -31.59 -13.88 -22.94
C GLU A 92 -30.43 -14.51 -23.70
N ASN A 93 -29.41 -14.97 -22.95
CA ASN A 93 -28.17 -15.50 -23.53
C ASN A 93 -27.50 -14.51 -24.52
N LEU A 94 -27.46 -13.23 -24.11
CA LEU A 94 -26.89 -12.15 -24.91
C LEU A 94 -25.45 -11.81 -24.43
N PRO A 95 -24.56 -11.41 -25.35
CA PRO A 95 -23.27 -10.84 -24.95
C PRO A 95 -23.47 -9.46 -24.32
N PHE A 96 -22.51 -9.05 -23.48
CA PHE A 96 -22.56 -7.80 -22.69
C PHE A 96 -22.96 -6.55 -23.50
N PRO A 97 -22.37 -6.28 -24.71
CA PRO A 97 -22.73 -5.09 -25.46
C PRO A 97 -24.20 -5.06 -25.90
N GLU A 98 -24.75 -6.21 -26.24
CA GLU A 98 -26.15 -6.33 -26.70
C GLU A 98 -27.12 -6.19 -25.52
N ALA A 99 -26.83 -6.83 -24.39
CA ALA A 99 -27.61 -6.67 -23.17
C ALA A 99 -27.62 -5.20 -22.70
N LEU A 100 -26.46 -4.52 -22.78
CA LEU A 100 -26.35 -3.12 -22.42
C LEU A 100 -27.12 -2.20 -23.38
N ARG A 101 -27.03 -2.43 -24.70
CA ARG A 101 -27.82 -1.69 -25.71
C ARG A 101 -29.32 -1.83 -25.46
N LYS A 102 -29.76 -3.02 -25.10
CA LYS A 102 -31.17 -3.27 -24.78
C LYS A 102 -31.64 -2.47 -23.57
N LEU A 103 -30.84 -2.42 -22.52
CA LEU A 103 -31.15 -1.62 -21.32
C LEU A 103 -31.07 -0.13 -21.60
N ALA A 104 -30.09 0.32 -22.38
CA ALA A 104 -29.94 1.71 -22.78
C ALA A 104 -31.15 2.18 -23.61
N ALA A 105 -31.60 1.37 -24.57
CA ALA A 105 -32.82 1.65 -25.35
C ALA A 105 -34.07 1.75 -24.47
N ARG A 106 -34.17 0.89 -23.44
CA ARG A 106 -35.29 0.93 -22.48
C ARG A 106 -35.27 2.20 -21.63
N SER A 107 -34.08 2.71 -21.32
CA SER A 107 -33.89 3.94 -20.50
C SER A 107 -33.75 5.20 -21.35
N ASN A 108 -33.93 5.12 -22.66
CA ASN A 108 -33.75 6.20 -23.64
C ASN A 108 -32.35 6.86 -23.56
N ILE A 109 -31.32 6.06 -23.29
CA ILE A 109 -29.92 6.48 -23.22
C ILE A 109 -29.25 6.15 -24.56
N THR A 110 -28.70 7.16 -25.22
CA THR A 110 -27.90 6.97 -26.44
C THR A 110 -26.53 6.43 -26.08
N ILE A 111 -26.15 5.29 -26.64
CA ILE A 111 -24.79 4.76 -26.47
C ILE A 111 -23.93 5.39 -27.55
N GLU A 112 -23.02 6.28 -27.15
CA GLU A 112 -21.93 6.72 -27.99
C GLU A 112 -20.90 5.60 -28.04
N GLU A 113 -20.81 4.94 -29.19
CA GLU A 113 -19.80 3.92 -29.43
C GLU A 113 -18.46 4.63 -29.66
N GLY A 114 -17.57 4.56 -28.66
CA GLY A 114 -16.21 5.11 -28.79
C GLY A 114 -15.41 4.34 -29.83
N GLU A 115 -14.50 5.02 -30.50
CA GLU A 115 -13.55 4.38 -31.43
C GLU A 115 -12.81 3.24 -30.71
N TYR A 116 -12.64 2.11 -31.43
CA TYR A 116 -11.89 0.96 -30.94
C TYR A 116 -10.43 1.37 -30.73
N ASP A 117 -9.98 1.39 -29.45
CA ASP A 117 -8.58 1.58 -29.10
C ASP A 117 -7.91 0.23 -28.83
N PRO A 118 -7.08 -0.28 -29.76
CA PRO A 118 -6.37 -1.54 -29.59
C PRO A 118 -5.40 -1.52 -28.39
N GLN A 119 -4.89 -0.35 -27.98
CA GLN A 119 -3.96 -0.25 -26.85
C GLN A 119 -4.69 -0.44 -25.52
N GLU A 120 -5.87 0.17 -25.38
CA GLU A 120 -6.68 0.02 -24.17
C GLU A 120 -7.21 -1.42 -24.04
N ASP A 121 -7.59 -2.07 -25.12
CA ASP A 121 -8.02 -3.46 -25.09
C ASP A 121 -6.86 -4.41 -24.68
N ARG A 122 -5.66 -4.19 -25.22
CA ARG A 122 -4.45 -4.91 -24.77
C ARG A 122 -4.16 -4.66 -23.28
N ARG A 123 -4.33 -3.43 -22.81
CA ARG A 123 -4.18 -3.07 -21.42
C ARG A 123 -5.18 -3.82 -20.53
N ARG A 124 -6.47 -3.85 -20.90
CA ARG A 124 -7.51 -4.58 -20.17
C ARG A 124 -7.23 -6.08 -20.11
N ARG A 125 -6.91 -6.69 -21.24
CA ARG A 125 -6.53 -8.12 -21.29
C ARG A 125 -5.34 -8.40 -20.37
N ARG A 126 -4.34 -7.54 -20.36
CA ARG A 126 -3.18 -7.66 -19.46
C ARG A 126 -3.59 -7.56 -17.99
N LEU A 127 -4.43 -6.58 -17.61
CA LEU A 127 -4.90 -6.44 -16.23
C LEU A 127 -5.74 -7.66 -15.80
N SER A 128 -6.61 -8.16 -16.66
CA SER A 128 -7.40 -9.37 -16.39
C SER A 128 -6.53 -10.60 -16.21
N ARG A 129 -5.49 -10.76 -17.04
CA ARG A 129 -4.51 -11.85 -16.92
C ARG A 129 -3.72 -11.77 -15.59
N LEU A 130 -3.31 -10.56 -15.18
CA LEU A 130 -2.63 -10.37 -13.88
C LEU A 130 -3.54 -10.73 -12.70
N LYS A 131 -4.80 -10.33 -12.71
CA LYS A 131 -5.77 -10.73 -11.68
C LYS A 131 -5.99 -12.24 -11.66
N LEU A 132 -6.11 -12.88 -12.82
CA LEU A 132 -6.22 -14.34 -12.92
C LEU A 132 -5.01 -15.03 -12.29
N LEU A 133 -3.80 -14.57 -12.61
CA LEU A 133 -2.55 -15.07 -12.04
C LEU A 133 -2.56 -14.97 -10.51
N HIS A 134 -2.91 -13.78 -9.96
CA HIS A 134 -2.92 -13.58 -8.51
C HIS A 134 -3.96 -14.46 -7.81
N ASN A 135 -5.17 -14.57 -8.34
CA ASN A 135 -6.21 -15.43 -7.79
C ASN A 135 -5.81 -16.91 -7.80
N GLN A 136 -5.19 -17.39 -8.89
CA GLN A 136 -4.72 -18.77 -8.97
C GLN A 136 -3.49 -18.99 -8.09
N ALA A 137 -2.55 -18.04 -8.02
CA ALA A 137 -1.40 -18.09 -7.15
C ALA A 137 -1.81 -18.15 -5.66
N ALA A 138 -2.84 -17.39 -5.26
CA ALA A 138 -3.35 -17.46 -3.89
C ALA A 138 -3.89 -18.86 -3.56
N ARG A 139 -4.66 -19.47 -4.47
CA ARG A 139 -5.16 -20.85 -4.30
C ARG A 139 -4.02 -21.88 -4.22
N PHE A 140 -3.03 -21.74 -5.08
CA PHE A 140 -1.86 -22.62 -5.11
C PHE A 140 -1.07 -22.52 -3.80
N MET A 141 -0.74 -21.30 -3.34
CA MET A 141 -0.04 -21.11 -2.07
C MET A 141 -0.87 -21.57 -0.87
N HIS A 142 -2.20 -21.45 -0.94
CA HIS A 142 -3.10 -21.97 0.07
C HIS A 142 -3.07 -23.51 0.14
N SER A 143 -3.11 -24.20 -1.00
CA SER A 143 -2.97 -25.67 -1.03
C SER A 143 -1.62 -26.12 -0.46
N LEU A 144 -0.53 -25.41 -0.78
CA LEU A 144 0.77 -25.69 -0.19
C LEU A 144 0.79 -25.50 1.34
N LEU A 145 0.15 -24.44 1.85
CA LEU A 145 0.03 -24.23 3.30
C LEU A 145 -0.68 -25.43 3.98
N LEU A 146 -1.72 -25.95 3.35
CA LEU A 146 -2.56 -26.99 3.95
C LEU A 146 -1.94 -28.40 3.84
N GLU A 147 -1.25 -28.70 2.73
CA GLU A 147 -0.92 -30.06 2.33
C GLU A 147 0.59 -30.35 2.29
N ASP A 148 1.42 -29.36 1.98
CA ASP A 148 2.86 -29.57 1.84
C ASP A 148 3.52 -29.83 3.21
N PRO A 149 4.29 -30.94 3.37
CA PRO A 149 5.02 -31.21 4.60
C PRO A 149 5.99 -30.10 4.99
N GLY A 150 6.61 -29.42 4.02
CA GLY A 150 7.51 -28.29 4.25
C GLY A 150 6.84 -27.08 4.91
N ALA A 151 5.51 -26.97 4.84
CA ALA A 151 4.73 -25.90 5.47
C ALA A 151 4.43 -26.13 6.97
N GLU A 152 4.94 -27.21 7.58
CA GLU A 152 4.63 -27.55 8.98
C GLU A 152 4.92 -26.40 9.95
N HIS A 153 6.04 -25.71 9.77
CA HIS A 153 6.41 -24.56 10.60
C HIS A 153 5.43 -23.38 10.43
N ALA A 154 4.89 -23.16 9.23
CA ALA A 154 3.86 -22.15 8.99
C ALA A 154 2.54 -22.51 9.68
N ARG A 155 2.14 -23.79 9.62
CA ARG A 155 0.96 -24.31 10.35
C ARG A 155 1.15 -24.23 11.86
N LYS A 156 2.34 -24.58 12.39
CA LYS A 156 2.66 -24.41 13.81
C LYS A 156 2.59 -22.95 14.25
N TYR A 157 3.10 -22.04 13.43
CA TYR A 157 2.98 -20.61 13.70
C TYR A 157 1.52 -20.16 13.78
N LEU A 158 0.67 -20.52 12.81
CA LEU A 158 -0.75 -20.18 12.84
C LEU A 158 -1.43 -20.77 14.10
N LYS A 159 -1.15 -22.04 14.41
CA LYS A 159 -1.69 -22.69 15.61
C LYS A 159 -1.25 -21.99 16.90
N SER A 160 0.01 -21.55 17.02
CA SER A 160 0.49 -20.81 18.19
C SER A 160 -0.18 -19.44 18.34
N ARG A 161 -0.70 -18.90 17.23
CA ARG A 161 -1.52 -17.69 17.20
C ARG A 161 -3.01 -17.96 17.39
N GLY A 162 -3.42 -19.20 17.70
CA GLY A 162 -4.82 -19.59 17.88
C GLY A 162 -5.63 -19.66 16.58
N TYR A 163 -4.96 -19.72 15.44
CA TYR A 163 -5.60 -19.77 14.13
C TYR A 163 -5.66 -21.21 13.62
N ASP A 164 -6.84 -21.64 13.22
CA ASP A 164 -7.11 -22.96 12.69
C ASP A 164 -7.11 -23.01 11.15
N ARG A 165 -7.34 -24.21 10.61
CA ARG A 165 -7.42 -24.46 9.17
C ARG A 165 -8.59 -23.72 8.52
N GLU A 166 -9.72 -23.60 9.20
CA GLU A 166 -10.91 -22.94 8.66
C GLU A 166 -10.69 -21.43 8.55
N MET A 167 -10.09 -20.81 9.56
CA MET A 167 -9.71 -19.40 9.50
C MET A 167 -8.69 -19.15 8.38
N ALA A 168 -7.65 -20.01 8.24
CA ALA A 168 -6.71 -19.91 7.13
C ALA A 168 -7.42 -19.98 5.77
N GLY A 169 -8.46 -20.80 5.65
CA GLY A 169 -9.33 -20.86 4.46
C GLY A 169 -10.15 -19.61 4.25
N ARG A 170 -10.80 -19.08 5.31
CA ARG A 170 -11.59 -17.82 5.22
C ARG A 170 -10.79 -16.62 4.74
N TRP A 171 -9.50 -16.59 5.05
CA TRP A 171 -8.56 -15.53 4.67
C TRP A 171 -7.65 -15.91 3.51
N SER A 172 -7.82 -17.11 2.93
CA SER A 172 -7.01 -17.65 1.84
C SER A 172 -5.51 -17.55 2.12
N LEU A 173 -5.11 -17.73 3.40
CA LEU A 173 -3.70 -17.68 3.79
C LEU A 173 -2.94 -18.78 3.05
N GLY A 174 -1.72 -18.48 2.63
CA GLY A 174 -0.89 -19.39 1.87
C GLY A 174 0.51 -19.52 2.46
N TRP A 175 1.31 -20.37 1.86
CA TRP A 175 2.73 -20.46 2.15
C TRP A 175 3.52 -20.56 0.85
N MET A 176 4.61 -19.80 0.75
CA MET A 176 5.56 -19.90 -0.35
C MET A 176 6.73 -20.77 0.11
N PRO A 177 7.04 -21.88 -0.58
CA PRO A 177 8.15 -22.73 -0.18
C PRO A 177 9.50 -22.03 -0.29
N ARG A 178 10.50 -22.57 0.44
CA ARG A 178 11.89 -22.10 0.33
C ARG A 178 12.46 -22.36 -1.07
N ASN A 179 12.18 -23.53 -1.63
CA ASN A 179 12.43 -23.81 -3.04
C ASN A 179 11.32 -23.18 -3.88
N THR A 180 11.57 -22.00 -4.40
CA THR A 180 10.59 -21.23 -5.17
C THR A 180 10.40 -21.72 -6.61
N ASP A 181 11.20 -22.68 -7.08
CA ASP A 181 11.04 -23.28 -8.41
C ASP A 181 9.70 -24.02 -8.51
N VAL A 182 9.21 -24.58 -7.39
CA VAL A 182 7.87 -25.18 -7.30
C VAL A 182 6.77 -24.19 -7.77
N PHE A 183 6.87 -22.92 -7.39
CA PHE A 183 5.93 -21.90 -7.84
C PHE A 183 6.13 -21.55 -9.31
N LEU A 184 7.37 -21.46 -9.78
CA LEU A 184 7.67 -21.11 -11.17
C LEU A 184 7.23 -22.24 -12.13
N ASP A 185 7.38 -23.51 -11.73
CA ASP A 185 6.93 -24.65 -12.50
C ASP A 185 5.41 -24.71 -12.57
N TRP A 186 4.72 -24.57 -11.42
CA TRP A 186 3.27 -24.42 -11.39
C TRP A 186 2.77 -23.29 -12.31
N ALA A 187 3.39 -22.13 -12.25
CA ALA A 187 2.96 -20.99 -13.05
C ALA A 187 3.13 -21.25 -14.57
N ARG A 188 4.20 -21.96 -14.94
CA ARG A 188 4.45 -22.38 -16.32
C ARG A 188 3.40 -23.41 -16.79
N GLU A 189 3.08 -24.40 -15.96
CA GLU A 189 2.03 -25.39 -16.25
C GLU A 189 0.64 -24.76 -16.35
N ALA A 190 0.36 -23.75 -15.53
CA ALA A 190 -0.88 -22.97 -15.59
C ALA A 190 -0.92 -21.99 -16.78
N GLY A 191 0.11 -21.98 -17.65
CA GLY A 191 0.16 -21.18 -18.87
C GLY A 191 0.43 -19.69 -18.66
N PHE A 192 1.15 -19.33 -17.59
CA PHE A 192 1.61 -17.96 -17.34
C PHE A 192 3.02 -17.74 -17.90
N THR A 193 3.20 -16.60 -18.56
CA THR A 193 4.48 -16.21 -19.14
C THR A 193 5.41 -15.56 -18.12
N GLY A 194 6.72 -15.61 -18.34
CA GLY A 194 7.69 -14.91 -17.50
C GLY A 194 7.45 -13.39 -17.41
N LYS A 195 6.92 -12.78 -18.49
CA LYS A 195 6.54 -11.38 -18.51
C LYS A 195 5.35 -11.07 -17.59
N GLU A 196 4.33 -11.95 -17.55
CA GLU A 196 3.19 -11.82 -16.64
C GLU A 196 3.67 -11.98 -15.18
N LEU A 197 4.57 -12.93 -14.91
CA LEU A 197 5.16 -13.13 -13.58
C LEU A 197 5.95 -11.90 -13.10
N LEU A 198 6.74 -11.27 -13.95
CA LEU A 198 7.44 -10.01 -13.61
C LEU A 198 6.46 -8.88 -13.30
N HIS A 199 5.45 -8.69 -14.16
CA HIS A 199 4.46 -7.63 -13.96
C HIS A 199 3.52 -7.86 -12.78
N SER A 200 3.43 -9.10 -12.27
CA SER A 200 2.65 -9.42 -11.08
C SER A 200 3.30 -8.91 -9.78
N GLY A 201 4.60 -8.63 -9.80
CA GLY A 201 5.35 -8.30 -8.60
C GLY A 201 5.59 -9.48 -7.64
N ILE A 202 5.14 -10.69 -7.99
CA ILE A 202 5.46 -11.92 -7.23
C ILE A 202 6.92 -12.31 -7.46
N THR A 203 7.42 -12.07 -8.68
CA THR A 203 8.79 -12.36 -9.06
C THR A 203 9.58 -11.09 -9.38
N ARG A 204 10.90 -11.22 -9.46
CA ARG A 204 11.82 -10.25 -10.02
C ARG A 204 12.85 -10.97 -10.88
N LEU A 205 13.60 -10.24 -11.67
CA LEU A 205 14.79 -10.80 -12.31
C LEU A 205 15.83 -11.20 -11.25
N ARG A 206 16.60 -12.25 -11.48
CA ARG A 206 17.73 -12.63 -10.62
C ARG A 206 18.82 -11.56 -10.66
N ASP A 207 19.03 -10.99 -11.83
CA ASP A 207 19.89 -9.85 -12.08
C ASP A 207 19.06 -8.82 -12.86
N GLU A 208 18.86 -7.65 -12.29
CA GLU A 208 18.04 -6.58 -12.87
C GLU A 208 18.63 -6.04 -14.17
N ASN A 209 19.96 -6.13 -14.33
CA ASN A 209 20.70 -5.70 -15.53
C ASN A 209 20.71 -6.76 -16.65
N ASN A 210 20.28 -8.01 -16.35
CA ASN A 210 20.27 -9.09 -17.32
C ASN A 210 18.88 -9.71 -17.46
N PRO A 211 18.06 -9.33 -18.46
CA PRO A 211 16.73 -9.89 -18.69
C PRO A 211 16.70 -11.41 -18.89
N ARG A 212 17.86 -12.04 -19.19
CA ARG A 212 18.00 -13.48 -19.37
C ARG A 212 18.45 -14.22 -18.11
N SER A 213 18.68 -13.53 -17.00
CA SER A 213 19.14 -14.11 -15.72
C SER A 213 18.14 -15.08 -15.08
N GLY A 214 16.92 -15.13 -15.60
CA GLY A 214 15.82 -15.91 -15.02
C GLY A 214 15.05 -15.15 -13.93
N LEU A 215 14.01 -15.80 -13.41
CA LEU A 215 13.14 -15.23 -12.41
C LEU A 215 13.51 -15.69 -11.00
N TRP A 216 13.28 -14.83 -10.03
CA TRP A 216 13.35 -15.15 -8.61
C TRP A 216 12.06 -14.71 -7.91
N VAL A 217 11.48 -15.59 -7.10
CA VAL A 217 10.28 -15.31 -6.31
C VAL A 217 10.65 -14.52 -5.06
N ARG A 218 9.97 -13.40 -4.82
CA ARG A 218 10.28 -12.48 -3.70
C ARG A 218 10.00 -13.05 -2.31
N PHE A 219 9.09 -14.02 -2.20
CA PHE A 219 8.44 -14.41 -0.96
C PHE A 219 8.90 -15.78 -0.40
N GLY A 220 10.08 -16.27 -0.77
CA GLY A 220 10.54 -17.61 -0.34
C GLY A 220 10.45 -17.84 1.17
N ASP A 221 9.90 -19.00 1.56
CA ASP A 221 9.69 -19.48 2.94
C ASP A 221 8.84 -18.54 3.83
N ARG A 222 7.82 -17.87 3.26
CA ARG A 222 6.98 -16.92 3.99
C ARG A 222 5.53 -17.39 4.09
N LEU A 223 4.88 -17.02 5.19
CA LEU A 223 3.42 -17.07 5.31
C LEU A 223 2.83 -15.94 4.47
N MET A 224 1.89 -16.29 3.57
CA MET A 224 1.35 -15.40 2.56
C MET A 224 -0.05 -14.93 2.92
N PHE A 225 -0.25 -13.63 2.83
CA PHE A 225 -1.51 -12.93 3.02
C PHE A 225 -1.92 -12.33 1.68
N PRO A 226 -2.97 -12.85 1.01
CA PRO A 226 -3.50 -12.24 -0.20
C PRO A 226 -4.12 -10.88 0.11
N ILE A 227 -3.83 -9.89 -0.73
CA ILE A 227 -4.39 -8.55 -0.66
C ILE A 227 -5.42 -8.43 -1.76
N HIS A 228 -6.66 -8.08 -1.38
CA HIS A 228 -7.80 -8.02 -2.27
C HIS A 228 -8.21 -6.58 -2.56
N ASN A 229 -8.73 -6.33 -3.75
CA ASN A 229 -9.45 -5.10 -4.05
C ASN A 229 -10.88 -5.16 -3.49
N GLU A 230 -11.67 -4.09 -3.68
CA GLU A 230 -13.07 -4.01 -3.20
C GLU A 230 -14.00 -5.06 -3.83
N ARG A 231 -13.61 -5.65 -4.97
CA ARG A 231 -14.38 -6.67 -5.71
C ARG A 231 -13.97 -8.10 -5.38
N ASP A 232 -13.12 -8.27 -4.36
CA ASP A 232 -12.59 -9.57 -3.92
C ASP A 232 -11.61 -10.24 -4.91
N ASP A 233 -11.05 -9.49 -5.89
CA ASP A 233 -9.93 -10.00 -6.70
C ASP A 233 -8.63 -9.88 -5.89
N VAL A 234 -7.79 -10.90 -5.89
CA VAL A 234 -6.43 -10.81 -5.35
C VAL A 234 -5.57 -9.97 -6.29
N ILE A 235 -4.96 -8.92 -5.77
CA ILE A 235 -4.17 -7.95 -6.54
C ILE A 235 -2.71 -7.84 -6.10
N ALA A 236 -2.38 -8.37 -4.91
CA ALA A 236 -1.04 -8.35 -4.33
C ALA A 236 -0.92 -9.38 -3.21
N PHE A 237 0.27 -9.48 -2.65
CA PHE A 237 0.56 -10.32 -1.49
C PHE A 237 1.41 -9.59 -0.47
N SER A 238 1.21 -9.94 0.80
CA SER A 238 2.13 -9.66 1.89
C SER A 238 2.70 -10.98 2.40
N GLY A 239 4.03 -11.06 2.56
CA GLY A 239 4.72 -12.27 3.02
C GLY A 239 5.40 -12.04 4.36
N ARG A 240 4.95 -12.72 5.43
CA ARG A 240 5.55 -12.67 6.76
C ARG A 240 6.66 -13.69 6.90
N LYS A 241 7.84 -13.28 7.40
CA LYS A 241 8.91 -14.23 7.76
C LYS A 241 8.48 -15.09 8.96
N LEU A 242 8.88 -16.35 8.93
CA LEU A 242 8.54 -17.35 9.95
C LEU A 242 9.72 -17.74 10.82
N ARG A 243 10.95 -17.41 10.42
CA ARG A 243 12.19 -17.73 11.12
C ARG A 243 13.06 -16.49 11.21
N GLU A 244 13.80 -16.33 12.29
CA GLU A 244 14.67 -15.16 12.49
C GLU A 244 15.83 -15.10 11.49
N GLU A 245 16.35 -16.28 11.07
CA GLU A 245 17.46 -16.39 10.10
C GLU A 245 17.08 -15.98 8.66
N GLN A 246 15.78 -15.77 8.38
CA GLN A 246 15.35 -15.28 7.08
C GLN A 246 15.76 -13.82 6.89
N GLY A 247 16.44 -13.53 5.80
CA GLY A 247 16.76 -12.16 5.40
C GLY A 247 15.52 -11.30 5.13
N GLY A 248 15.72 -9.98 5.20
CA GLY A 248 14.68 -8.99 4.91
C GLY A 248 13.73 -8.72 6.08
N GLY A 249 12.82 -7.78 5.89
CA GLY A 249 11.87 -7.33 6.91
C GLY A 249 10.91 -8.41 7.40
N LYS A 250 10.32 -8.21 8.59
CA LYS A 250 9.28 -9.05 9.19
C LYS A 250 8.14 -9.31 8.20
N TYR A 251 7.71 -8.29 7.47
CA TYR A 251 6.79 -8.36 6.34
C TYR A 251 7.43 -7.82 5.08
N ILE A 252 7.16 -8.45 3.94
CA ILE A 252 7.49 -7.97 2.61
C ILE A 252 6.19 -7.91 1.82
N ASN A 253 5.87 -6.73 1.27
CA ASN A 253 4.70 -6.54 0.43
C ASN A 253 5.09 -6.58 -1.05
N SER A 254 4.12 -6.91 -1.92
CA SER A 254 4.27 -6.73 -3.35
C SER A 254 4.70 -5.29 -3.66
N PRO A 255 5.56 -5.08 -4.67
CA PRO A 255 5.82 -3.73 -5.19
C PRO A 255 4.57 -3.16 -5.86
N GLU A 256 4.62 -1.88 -6.25
CA GLU A 256 3.63 -1.28 -7.13
C GLU A 256 3.52 -2.07 -8.44
N THR A 257 2.29 -2.32 -8.88
CA THR A 257 2.02 -3.06 -10.12
C THR A 257 0.88 -2.40 -10.89
N PRO A 258 0.61 -2.79 -12.15
CA PRO A 258 -0.53 -2.27 -12.88
C PRO A 258 -1.90 -2.50 -12.22
N ILE A 259 -2.00 -3.44 -11.27
CA ILE A 259 -3.25 -3.77 -10.55
C ILE A 259 -3.18 -3.46 -9.05
N PHE A 260 -2.05 -3.01 -8.53
CA PHE A 260 -1.86 -2.75 -7.10
C PHE A 260 -1.11 -1.45 -6.84
N LYS A 261 -1.71 -0.57 -6.05
CA LYS A 261 -1.08 0.64 -5.49
C LYS A 261 -1.29 0.63 -3.98
N LYS A 262 -0.20 0.59 -3.22
CA LYS A 262 -0.25 0.53 -1.74
C LYS A 262 -1.03 1.68 -1.14
N SER A 263 -0.93 2.87 -1.74
CA SER A 263 -1.51 4.10 -1.24
C SER A 263 -3.03 4.15 -1.28
N ASN A 264 -3.70 3.21 -1.94
CA ASN A 264 -5.16 3.20 -2.09
C ASN A 264 -5.81 1.82 -1.88
N VAL A 265 -5.17 0.95 -1.11
CA VAL A 265 -5.68 -0.39 -0.81
C VAL A 265 -5.53 -0.70 0.67
N PHE A 266 -6.63 -1.14 1.29
CA PHE A 266 -6.61 -1.68 2.65
C PHE A 266 -6.68 -3.20 2.66
N PHE A 267 -5.94 -3.84 3.56
CA PHE A 267 -6.15 -5.24 3.88
C PHE A 267 -7.51 -5.43 4.56
N GLY A 268 -8.27 -6.41 4.14
CA GLY A 268 -9.57 -6.74 4.71
C GLY A 268 -10.74 -5.92 4.19
N LEU A 269 -10.53 -4.88 3.36
CA LEU A 269 -11.59 -3.97 2.89
C LEU A 269 -12.75 -4.70 2.21
N HIS A 270 -12.48 -5.68 1.33
CA HIS A 270 -13.51 -6.47 0.63
C HIS A 270 -14.49 -7.16 1.59
N LYS A 271 -14.02 -7.54 2.79
CA LYS A 271 -14.86 -8.13 3.85
C LYS A 271 -15.55 -7.05 4.70
N ALA A 272 -14.84 -5.95 4.97
CA ALA A 272 -15.28 -4.90 5.89
C ALA A 272 -16.38 -4.00 5.32
N ILE A 273 -16.41 -3.73 4.01
CA ILE A 273 -17.31 -2.77 3.36
C ILE A 273 -18.77 -2.89 3.83
N ARG A 274 -19.27 -4.11 3.99
CA ARG A 274 -20.69 -4.35 4.40
C ARG A 274 -20.96 -4.03 5.87
N HIS A 275 -19.92 -3.80 6.66
CA HIS A 275 -19.97 -3.61 8.11
C HIS A 275 -19.48 -2.22 8.56
N MET A 276 -19.09 -1.33 7.63
CA MET A 276 -18.50 -0.03 7.93
C MET A 276 -19.51 1.12 8.04
N ARG A 277 -20.83 0.86 7.99
CA ARG A 277 -21.84 1.94 7.97
C ARG A 277 -21.75 2.87 9.17
N ASP A 278 -21.55 2.32 10.36
CA ASP A 278 -21.53 3.11 11.59
C ASP A 278 -20.15 3.73 11.85
N TYR A 279 -19.09 2.97 11.56
CA TYR A 279 -17.70 3.42 11.63
C TYR A 279 -16.76 2.37 11.04
N ALA A 280 -15.54 2.79 10.72
CA ALA A 280 -14.44 1.88 10.39
C ALA A 280 -13.46 1.77 11.56
N VAL A 281 -12.83 0.60 11.71
CA VAL A 281 -11.68 0.40 12.61
C VAL A 281 -10.41 0.31 11.77
N LEU A 282 -9.45 1.20 12.00
CA LEU A 282 -8.17 1.22 11.31
C LEU A 282 -7.08 0.62 12.21
N CYS A 283 -6.58 -0.56 11.81
CA CYS A 283 -5.49 -1.28 12.49
C CYS A 283 -4.16 -1.09 11.76
N GLU A 284 -3.05 -1.48 12.38
CA GLU A 284 -1.72 -1.43 11.76
C GLU A 284 -1.45 -2.61 10.83
N GLY A 285 -1.77 -3.82 11.27
CA GLY A 285 -1.33 -5.06 10.63
C GLY A 285 -2.44 -5.99 10.15
N GLN A 286 -2.04 -6.95 9.31
CA GLN A 286 -2.95 -7.95 8.76
C GLN A 286 -3.50 -8.88 9.83
N LEU A 287 -2.68 -9.26 10.83
CA LEU A 287 -3.11 -10.15 11.90
C LEU A 287 -4.13 -9.48 12.82
N ASP A 288 -3.99 -8.18 13.05
CA ASP A 288 -4.94 -7.40 13.86
C ASP A 288 -6.32 -7.38 13.20
N VAL A 289 -6.35 -7.14 11.87
CA VAL A 289 -7.61 -7.20 11.10
C VAL A 289 -8.22 -8.58 11.17
N ILE A 290 -7.42 -9.63 11.00
CA ILE A 290 -7.91 -11.03 11.11
C ILE A 290 -8.50 -11.26 12.49
N ALA A 291 -7.77 -10.90 13.56
CA ALA A 291 -8.23 -11.07 14.94
C ALA A 291 -9.53 -10.30 15.20
N CYS A 292 -9.63 -9.04 14.76
CA CYS A 292 -10.87 -8.24 14.84
C CYS A 292 -12.03 -8.95 14.17
N HIS A 293 -11.88 -9.40 12.92
CA HIS A 293 -12.95 -10.05 12.18
C HIS A 293 -13.39 -11.38 12.82
N GLU A 294 -12.43 -12.21 13.27
CA GLU A 294 -12.73 -13.47 13.96
C GLU A 294 -13.44 -13.24 15.31
N ALA A 295 -13.16 -12.11 15.96
CA ALA A 295 -13.85 -11.63 17.16
C ALA A 295 -15.22 -10.96 16.85
N GLY A 296 -15.64 -10.91 15.59
CA GLY A 296 -16.91 -10.31 15.17
C GLY A 296 -16.88 -8.79 14.99
N VAL A 297 -15.70 -8.13 15.08
CA VAL A 297 -15.49 -6.73 14.71
C VAL A 297 -15.14 -6.68 13.23
N LYS A 298 -16.16 -6.79 12.37
CA LYS A 298 -16.02 -7.03 10.92
C LYS A 298 -15.78 -5.76 10.10
N ASN A 299 -15.72 -4.60 10.72
CA ASN A 299 -15.45 -3.29 10.10
C ASN A 299 -13.98 -2.86 10.23
N ALA A 300 -13.08 -3.80 10.55
CA ALA A 300 -11.64 -3.54 10.67
C ALA A 300 -10.92 -3.67 9.33
N VAL A 301 -9.96 -2.75 9.10
CA VAL A 301 -9.07 -2.71 7.94
C VAL A 301 -7.68 -2.28 8.37
N ALA A 302 -6.64 -2.59 7.57
CA ALA A 302 -5.28 -2.10 7.84
C ALA A 302 -4.63 -1.54 6.56
N THR A 303 -3.72 -0.58 6.74
CA THR A 303 -2.82 -0.14 5.67
C THR A 303 -1.79 -1.24 5.35
N GLN A 304 -1.13 -1.13 4.20
CA GLN A 304 -0.20 -2.17 3.73
C GLN A 304 1.27 -1.86 4.11
N GLY A 305 1.52 -1.55 5.39
CA GLY A 305 2.85 -1.17 5.88
C GLY A 305 3.29 0.19 5.33
N THR A 306 2.34 1.06 5.06
CA THR A 306 2.55 2.47 4.69
C THR A 306 1.71 3.34 5.59
N ALA A 307 2.10 4.60 5.77
CA ALA A 307 1.24 5.56 6.46
C ALA A 307 -0.10 5.72 5.72
N CYS A 308 -1.16 6.05 6.45
CA CYS A 308 -2.46 6.38 5.85
C CYS A 308 -2.31 7.57 4.90
N THR A 309 -2.81 7.44 3.68
CA THR A 309 -2.74 8.47 2.63
C THR A 309 -4.09 9.13 2.42
N ASN A 310 -4.12 10.21 1.63
CA ASN A 310 -5.37 10.86 1.24
C ASN A 310 -6.31 9.93 0.48
N GLU A 311 -5.77 9.05 -0.38
CA GLU A 311 -6.54 8.03 -1.08
C GLU A 311 -7.17 7.03 -0.12
N HIS A 312 -6.43 6.60 0.90
CA HIS A 312 -6.94 5.76 1.98
C HIS A 312 -8.09 6.45 2.72
N ALA A 313 -7.93 7.72 3.10
CA ALA A 313 -8.97 8.48 3.78
C ALA A 313 -10.24 8.64 2.91
N ARG A 314 -10.08 8.88 1.59
CA ARG A 314 -11.21 8.92 0.63
C ARG A 314 -11.93 7.58 0.51
N LEU A 315 -11.19 6.45 0.55
CA LEU A 315 -11.81 5.12 0.54
C LEU A 315 -12.64 4.91 1.81
N LEU A 316 -12.10 5.22 2.99
CA LEU A 316 -12.86 5.12 4.24
C LEU A 316 -14.10 5.99 4.19
N LYS A 317 -13.98 7.24 3.80
CA LYS A 317 -15.12 8.16 3.67
C LYS A 317 -16.20 7.65 2.71
N ARG A 318 -15.81 7.01 1.61
CA ARG A 318 -16.76 6.41 0.66
C ARG A 318 -17.61 5.31 1.28
N TYR A 319 -17.05 4.50 2.17
CA TYR A 319 -17.71 3.31 2.70
C TYR A 319 -18.28 3.47 4.11
N THR A 320 -17.86 4.51 4.86
CA THR A 320 -18.44 4.85 6.16
C THR A 320 -19.62 5.79 5.98
N GLY A 321 -20.81 5.37 6.43
CA GLY A 321 -22.00 6.22 6.34
C GLY A 321 -22.02 7.37 7.36
N SER A 322 -21.21 7.26 8.43
CA SER A 322 -21.14 8.23 9.54
C SER A 322 -19.89 9.11 9.50
N ASP A 323 -19.02 8.95 8.47
CA ASP A 323 -17.69 9.57 8.40
C ASP A 323 -16.78 9.31 9.62
N LYS A 324 -17.13 8.32 10.49
CA LYS A 324 -16.42 8.02 11.73
C LYS A 324 -15.38 6.91 11.51
N VAL A 325 -14.16 7.14 12.03
CA VAL A 325 -13.07 6.16 12.05
C VAL A 325 -12.51 6.04 13.46
N VAL A 326 -12.30 4.81 13.91
CA VAL A 326 -11.61 4.51 15.17
C VAL A 326 -10.23 3.94 14.82
N ILE A 327 -9.19 4.68 15.12
CA ILE A 327 -7.80 4.24 14.99
C ILE A 327 -7.48 3.31 16.15
N CYS A 328 -6.91 2.15 15.84
CA CYS A 328 -6.55 1.11 16.80
C CYS A 328 -5.13 0.63 16.48
N PHE A 329 -4.15 1.45 16.86
CA PHE A 329 -2.72 1.20 16.63
C PHE A 329 -2.02 0.81 17.92
N ASP A 330 -0.80 0.30 17.80
CA ASP A 330 0.04 -0.08 18.93
C ASP A 330 0.30 1.13 19.84
N SER A 331 0.47 0.90 21.13
CA SER A 331 0.66 1.96 22.12
C SER A 331 2.12 2.47 22.23
N ASP A 332 2.96 2.17 21.23
CA ASP A 332 4.33 2.66 21.14
C ASP A 332 4.43 4.02 20.42
N SER A 333 5.62 4.61 20.38
CA SER A 333 5.86 5.90 19.75
C SER A 333 5.58 5.88 18.24
N ALA A 334 5.83 4.77 17.56
CA ALA A 334 5.58 4.61 16.12
C ALA A 334 4.08 4.62 15.83
N GLY A 335 3.27 3.91 16.64
CA GLY A 335 1.81 3.91 16.56
C GLY A 335 1.21 5.29 16.82
N HIS A 336 1.75 6.06 17.79
CA HIS A 336 1.33 7.45 18.03
C HIS A 336 1.60 8.36 16.83
N ASP A 337 2.75 8.22 16.17
CA ASP A 337 3.08 8.98 14.97
C ASP A 337 2.23 8.56 13.77
N ALA A 338 1.97 7.26 13.62
CA ALA A 338 1.08 6.73 12.61
C ALA A 338 -0.36 7.23 12.78
N ALA A 339 -0.87 7.25 14.03
CA ALA A 339 -2.19 7.80 14.36
C ALA A 339 -2.29 9.30 14.01
N THR A 340 -1.24 10.07 14.28
CA THR A 340 -1.18 11.49 13.93
C THR A 340 -1.22 11.72 12.42
N LYS A 341 -0.45 10.93 11.66
CA LYS A 341 -0.48 10.99 10.19
C LYS A 341 -1.85 10.62 9.63
N ALA A 342 -2.46 9.55 10.16
CA ALA A 342 -3.79 9.12 9.75
C ALA A 342 -4.85 10.18 10.07
N PHE A 343 -4.78 10.80 11.25
CA PHE A 343 -5.66 11.90 11.63
C PHE A 343 -5.59 13.06 10.63
N LEU A 344 -4.39 13.51 10.25
CA LEU A 344 -4.21 14.64 9.34
C LEU A 344 -4.93 14.43 8.00
N GLU A 345 -4.81 13.23 7.42
CA GLU A 345 -5.44 12.89 6.14
C GLU A 345 -6.97 12.80 6.25
N MET A 346 -7.49 12.25 7.35
CA MET A 346 -8.93 12.08 7.56
C MET A 346 -9.61 13.38 7.98
N ALA A 347 -9.00 14.17 8.87
CA ALA A 347 -9.53 15.45 9.34
C ALA A 347 -9.66 16.48 8.19
N ALA A 348 -8.73 16.44 7.21
CA ALA A 348 -8.80 17.24 6.00
C ALA A 348 -10.03 16.93 5.12
N LEU A 349 -10.57 15.71 5.25
CA LEU A 349 -11.81 15.30 4.58
C LEU A 349 -13.06 15.45 5.47
N GLY A 350 -12.94 16.02 6.67
CA GLY A 350 -14.06 16.24 7.60
C GLY A 350 -14.55 14.96 8.29
N MET A 351 -13.67 13.97 8.50
CA MET A 351 -14.03 12.72 9.18
C MET A 351 -13.92 12.87 10.70
N ASP A 352 -14.80 12.19 11.47
CA ASP A 352 -14.71 12.04 12.94
C ASP A 352 -13.68 10.95 13.26
N VAL A 353 -12.50 11.37 13.71
CA VAL A 353 -11.39 10.48 14.03
C VAL A 353 -11.28 10.29 15.53
N ARG A 354 -11.42 9.05 15.96
CA ARG A 354 -11.25 8.63 17.35
C ARG A 354 -10.09 7.66 17.48
N VAL A 355 -9.56 7.53 18.70
CA VAL A 355 -8.47 6.60 18.99
C VAL A 355 -8.87 5.66 20.12
N ALA A 356 -8.81 4.37 19.84
CA ALA A 356 -8.94 3.32 20.84
C ALA A 356 -7.56 3.06 21.46
N THR A 357 -7.42 3.38 22.76
CA THR A 357 -6.16 3.19 23.48
C THR A 357 -6.06 1.75 23.95
N MET A 358 -5.08 1.01 23.41
CA MET A 358 -4.77 -0.35 23.86
C MET A 358 -4.06 -0.32 25.22
N PRO A 359 -4.22 -1.36 26.07
CA PRO A 359 -3.37 -1.55 27.23
C PRO A 359 -1.88 -1.62 26.82
N PRO A 360 -0.95 -1.16 27.69
CA PRO A 360 0.48 -1.18 27.38
C PRO A 360 0.97 -2.57 26.95
N GLY A 361 1.65 -2.64 25.79
CA GLY A 361 2.22 -3.86 25.23
C GLY A 361 1.23 -4.82 24.57
N GLU A 362 -0.04 -4.43 24.44
CA GLU A 362 -1.05 -5.19 23.72
C GLU A 362 -1.38 -4.54 22.36
N ASP A 363 -1.59 -5.41 21.37
CA ASP A 363 -2.17 -5.11 20.07
C ASP A 363 -3.57 -5.73 19.97
N PRO A 364 -4.39 -5.43 18.95
CA PRO A 364 -5.72 -6.03 18.80
C PRO A 364 -5.71 -7.56 18.79
N ASP A 365 -4.70 -8.21 18.18
CA ASP A 365 -4.55 -9.67 18.13
C ASP A 365 -4.33 -10.25 19.53
N SER A 366 -3.42 -9.70 20.32
CA SER A 366 -3.12 -10.14 21.68
C SER A 366 -4.27 -9.87 22.65
N LEU A 367 -4.91 -8.69 22.55
CA LEU A 367 -6.02 -8.30 23.41
C LEU A 367 -7.24 -9.22 23.23
N VAL A 368 -7.64 -9.46 21.99
CA VAL A 368 -8.77 -10.35 21.69
C VAL A 368 -8.51 -11.76 22.23
N LYS A 369 -7.27 -12.26 22.17
CA LYS A 369 -6.90 -13.57 22.68
C LYS A 369 -6.85 -13.65 24.20
N SER A 370 -6.32 -12.61 24.85
CA SER A 370 -6.12 -12.59 26.31
C SER A 370 -7.39 -12.27 27.06
N ARG A 371 -8.23 -11.34 26.54
CA ARG A 371 -9.40 -10.78 27.26
C ARG A 371 -10.73 -10.98 26.54
N GLY A 372 -10.69 -11.44 25.31
CA GLY A 372 -11.90 -11.74 24.52
C GLY A 372 -12.44 -10.56 23.72
N ALA A 373 -13.37 -10.89 22.84
CA ALA A 373 -13.99 -9.94 21.91
C ALA A 373 -14.81 -8.84 22.57
N ASP A 374 -15.44 -9.14 23.72
CA ASP A 374 -16.33 -8.17 24.38
C ASP A 374 -15.55 -7.05 25.03
N GLU A 375 -14.40 -7.33 25.65
CA GLU A 375 -13.53 -6.28 26.19
C GLU A 375 -12.97 -5.41 25.09
N PHE A 376 -12.58 -5.99 23.95
CA PHE A 376 -12.14 -5.22 22.79
C PHE A 376 -13.25 -4.29 22.26
N ARG A 377 -14.51 -4.74 22.19
CA ARG A 377 -15.63 -3.87 21.81
C ARG A 377 -15.82 -2.71 22.79
N VAL A 378 -15.71 -2.96 24.09
CA VAL A 378 -15.79 -1.90 25.12
C VAL A 378 -14.69 -0.85 24.91
N ILE A 379 -13.46 -1.27 24.54
CA ILE A 379 -12.35 -0.34 24.24
C ILE A 379 -12.68 0.50 23.00
N LEU A 380 -13.24 -0.10 21.94
CA LEU A 380 -13.66 0.64 20.75
C LEU A 380 -14.79 1.64 21.05
N GLU A 381 -15.77 1.25 21.86
CA GLU A 381 -16.87 2.14 22.30
C GLU A 381 -16.39 3.30 23.16
N LYS A 382 -15.38 3.07 24.01
CA LYS A 382 -14.73 4.07 24.85
C LYS A 382 -13.63 4.84 24.13
N SER A 383 -13.50 4.70 22.80
CA SER A 383 -12.50 5.42 22.02
C SER A 383 -12.59 6.93 22.27
N SER A 384 -11.43 7.55 22.46
CA SER A 384 -11.31 8.97 22.77
C SER A 384 -11.32 9.79 21.50
N GLU A 385 -11.75 11.03 21.61
CA GLU A 385 -11.48 12.04 20.61
C GLU A 385 -9.94 12.22 20.44
N PHE A 386 -9.50 12.49 19.22
CA PHE A 386 -8.07 12.52 18.89
C PHE A 386 -7.25 13.48 19.78
N PHE A 387 -7.77 14.69 20.05
CA PHE A 387 -7.02 15.67 20.88
C PHE A 387 -6.96 15.27 22.35
N ASP A 388 -8.00 14.61 22.89
CA ASP A 388 -7.95 14.08 24.25
C ASP A 388 -6.90 12.96 24.38
N TYR A 389 -6.86 12.06 23.39
CA TYR A 389 -5.82 11.04 23.31
C TYR A 389 -4.42 11.65 23.20
N ARG A 390 -4.21 12.63 22.31
CA ARG A 390 -2.90 13.24 22.06
C ARG A 390 -2.40 14.03 23.27
N LEU A 391 -3.29 14.76 23.94
CA LEU A 391 -2.94 15.50 25.17
C LEU A 391 -2.58 14.56 26.32
N ARG A 392 -3.27 13.41 26.47
CA ARG A 392 -2.90 12.40 27.48
C ARG A 392 -1.51 11.84 27.22
N TYR A 393 -1.20 11.51 25.97
CA TYR A 393 0.13 11.03 25.58
C TYR A 393 1.22 12.06 25.87
N LEU A 394 1.05 13.29 25.40
CA LEU A 394 2.02 14.38 25.63
C LEU A 394 2.15 14.74 27.11
N GLY A 395 1.08 14.65 27.90
CA GLY A 395 1.09 14.90 29.34
C GLY A 395 1.79 13.81 30.14
N ALA A 396 1.84 12.58 29.65
CA ALA A 396 2.62 11.51 30.30
C ALA A 396 4.13 11.72 30.14
N GLU A 397 4.57 12.33 29.05
CA GLU A 397 5.99 12.59 28.76
C GLU A 397 6.47 13.97 29.23
N ASN A 398 5.56 14.91 29.46
CA ASN A 398 5.89 16.32 29.74
C ASN A 398 5.11 16.86 30.94
N ASN A 399 5.73 17.76 31.67
CA ASN A 399 5.04 18.50 32.74
C ASN A 399 4.14 19.60 32.11
N LEU A 400 2.82 19.29 31.99
CA LEU A 400 1.84 20.24 31.47
C LEU A 400 1.51 21.39 32.44
N ASP A 401 2.11 21.48 33.64
CA ASP A 401 1.93 22.61 34.52
C ASP A 401 2.90 23.76 34.19
N ASP A 402 4.03 23.44 33.51
CA ASP A 402 4.99 24.43 33.04
C ASP A 402 4.48 25.26 31.88
N PRO A 403 4.44 26.62 31.98
CA PRO A 403 3.94 27.49 30.91
C PRO A 403 4.68 27.35 29.58
N GLY A 404 6.01 27.10 29.61
CA GLY A 404 6.83 26.89 28.40
C GLY A 404 6.43 25.61 27.65
N THR A 405 6.22 24.55 28.44
CA THR A 405 5.76 23.25 27.93
C THR A 405 4.34 23.35 27.31
N LYS A 406 3.41 24.04 27.99
CA LYS A 406 2.07 24.29 27.44
C LYS A 406 2.13 24.99 26.09
N ALA A 407 2.94 26.05 25.98
CA ALA A 407 3.11 26.79 24.74
C ALA A 407 3.74 25.95 23.61
N ARG A 408 4.67 25.02 23.96
CA ARG A 408 5.25 24.08 22.99
C ARG A 408 4.19 23.08 22.51
N VAL A 409 3.46 22.44 23.42
CA VAL A 409 2.40 21.48 23.09
C VAL A 409 1.31 22.14 22.24
N ALA A 410 0.91 23.38 22.54
CA ALA A 410 -0.04 24.11 21.72
C ALA A 410 0.46 24.31 20.27
N ARG A 411 1.75 24.63 20.10
CA ARG A 411 2.37 24.72 18.76
C ARG A 411 2.42 23.38 18.05
N ASP A 412 2.73 22.30 18.75
CA ASP A 412 2.81 20.95 18.19
C ASP A 412 1.43 20.44 17.74
N LEU A 413 0.35 20.85 18.42
CA LEU A 413 -1.03 20.50 18.06
C LEU A 413 -1.61 21.41 16.94
N SER A 414 -1.02 22.57 16.68
CA SER A 414 -1.56 23.54 15.72
C SER A 414 -1.71 23.03 14.30
N PRO A 415 -0.79 22.23 13.72
CA PRO A 415 -1.00 21.66 12.38
C PRO A 415 -2.20 20.71 12.32
N MET A 416 -2.47 19.98 13.41
CA MET A 416 -3.60 19.04 13.49
C MET A 416 -4.93 19.81 13.58
N LEU A 417 -4.98 20.86 14.40
CA LEU A 417 -6.13 21.77 14.49
C LEU A 417 -6.39 22.46 13.15
N HIS A 418 -5.32 22.87 12.45
CA HIS A 418 -5.45 23.48 11.12
C HIS A 418 -6.00 22.51 10.06
N ALA A 419 -5.68 21.22 10.15
CA ALA A 419 -6.10 20.20 9.20
C ALA A 419 -7.62 19.94 9.21
N ILE A 420 -8.34 20.31 10.29
CA ILE A 420 -9.78 20.10 10.38
C ILE A 420 -10.48 21.01 9.37
N SER A 421 -11.15 20.42 8.38
CA SER A 421 -11.82 21.16 7.31
C SER A 421 -13.12 21.83 7.73
N ASP A 422 -13.88 21.22 8.64
CA ASP A 422 -15.10 21.81 9.21
C ASP A 422 -14.76 22.88 10.24
N LYS A 423 -15.23 24.11 10.01
CA LYS A 423 -14.91 25.27 10.86
C LYS A 423 -15.48 25.16 12.27
N ASN A 424 -16.67 24.59 12.43
CA ASN A 424 -17.29 24.43 13.74
C ASN A 424 -16.56 23.35 14.55
N ALA A 425 -16.19 22.22 13.91
CA ALA A 425 -15.38 21.18 14.52
C ALA A 425 -13.97 21.70 14.89
N GLN A 426 -13.37 22.53 14.02
CA GLN A 426 -12.08 23.19 14.30
C GLN A 426 -12.16 24.07 15.54
N GLU A 427 -13.18 24.97 15.64
CA GLU A 427 -13.38 25.85 16.80
C GLU A 427 -13.68 25.06 18.08
N ALA A 428 -14.49 24.01 18.00
CA ALA A 428 -14.74 23.12 19.15
C ALA A 428 -13.44 22.47 19.64
N SER A 429 -12.60 21.99 18.74
CA SER A 429 -11.29 21.38 19.07
C SER A 429 -10.30 22.41 19.62
N ILE A 430 -10.27 23.64 19.11
CA ILE A 430 -9.48 24.76 19.66
C ILE A 430 -9.88 25.05 21.11
N ASN A 431 -11.19 25.18 21.37
CA ASN A 431 -11.71 25.44 22.72
C ASN A 431 -11.39 24.27 23.67
N PHE A 432 -11.51 23.04 23.20
CA PHE A 432 -11.16 21.85 23.97
C PHE A 432 -9.68 21.85 24.38
N VAL A 433 -8.76 22.05 23.42
CA VAL A 433 -7.31 22.09 23.67
C VAL A 433 -6.95 23.24 24.59
N ALA A 434 -7.52 24.44 24.37
CA ALA A 434 -7.32 25.60 25.21
C ALA A 434 -7.71 25.34 26.67
N THR A 435 -8.88 24.75 26.89
CA THR A 435 -9.38 24.40 28.23
C THR A 435 -8.45 23.39 28.91
N ARG A 436 -8.03 22.36 28.19
CA ARG A 436 -7.15 21.30 28.74
C ARG A 436 -5.76 21.80 29.10
N LEU A 437 -5.21 22.75 28.34
CA LEU A 437 -3.90 23.37 28.61
C LEU A 437 -3.99 24.57 29.56
N GLY A 438 -5.18 25.07 29.88
CA GLY A 438 -5.35 26.30 30.66
C GLY A 438 -4.84 27.53 29.91
N LEU A 439 -5.00 27.58 28.59
CA LEU A 439 -4.62 28.70 27.72
C LEU A 439 -5.87 29.39 27.17
N SER A 440 -5.72 30.61 26.66
CA SER A 440 -6.86 31.28 26.00
C SER A 440 -7.15 30.66 24.62
N PRO A 441 -8.43 30.48 24.25
CA PRO A 441 -8.78 30.02 22.90
C PRO A 441 -8.23 30.92 21.79
N ASP A 442 -8.19 32.25 22.01
CA ASP A 442 -7.63 33.21 21.06
C ASP A 442 -6.13 32.99 20.84
N GLY A 443 -5.38 32.68 21.89
CA GLY A 443 -3.95 32.33 21.79
C GLY A 443 -3.72 31.07 20.96
N ILE A 444 -4.54 30.01 21.16
CA ILE A 444 -4.47 28.80 20.35
C ILE A 444 -4.87 29.10 18.90
N ARG A 445 -5.93 29.86 18.68
CA ARG A 445 -6.38 30.27 17.32
C ARG A 445 -5.29 31.03 16.57
N GLN A 446 -4.63 31.97 17.25
CA GLN A 446 -3.50 32.69 16.66
C GLN A 446 -2.35 31.74 16.27
N THR A 447 -2.03 30.78 17.15
CA THR A 447 -0.99 29.78 16.90
C THR A 447 -1.35 28.91 15.67
N VAL A 448 -2.62 28.54 15.51
CA VAL A 448 -3.13 27.79 14.32
C VAL A 448 -3.00 28.64 13.05
N VAL A 449 -3.36 29.93 13.10
CA VAL A 449 -3.22 30.86 11.95
C VAL A 449 -1.74 31.05 11.59
N ASP A 450 -0.87 31.17 12.57
CA ASP A 450 0.57 31.36 12.34
C ASP A 450 1.23 30.07 11.81
N ALA A 451 0.75 28.91 12.24
CA ALA A 451 1.15 27.61 11.65
C ALA A 451 0.72 27.51 10.17
N ALA A 452 -0.45 28.04 9.82
CA ALA A 452 -0.93 28.08 8.44
C ALA A 452 -0.12 29.03 7.53
N LYS A 453 0.39 30.14 8.09
CA LYS A 453 1.23 31.11 7.35
C LYS A 453 2.67 30.62 7.15
N ARG A 454 3.16 29.75 8.03
CA ARG A 454 4.42 29.05 7.77
C ARG A 454 4.16 28.13 6.60
N PRO A 455 4.93 28.22 5.48
CA PRO A 455 4.73 27.32 4.38
C PRO A 455 4.78 25.90 4.97
N THR A 456 3.62 25.25 4.98
CA THR A 456 3.59 23.82 5.26
C THR A 456 4.49 23.22 4.20
N ARG A 457 5.68 22.82 4.59
CA ARG A 457 6.44 21.86 3.81
C ARG A 457 5.47 20.69 3.65
N ARG A 458 4.73 20.68 2.53
CA ARG A 458 4.01 19.51 2.07
C ARG A 458 5.06 18.42 1.98
N ARG A 459 5.13 17.65 3.05
CA ARG A 459 5.90 16.42 3.12
C ARG A 459 5.17 15.46 2.18
N ASN A 460 5.49 15.55 0.89
CA ASN A 460 5.12 14.53 -0.05
C ASN A 460 5.69 13.22 0.51
N GLN A 461 4.79 12.38 0.99
CA GLN A 461 5.12 11.04 1.39
C GLN A 461 5.74 10.30 0.21
N LYS A 462 7.03 10.08 0.30
CA LYS A 462 7.69 8.91 -0.27
C LYS A 462 8.56 8.35 0.84
N ASP A 463 8.24 7.10 1.14
CA ASP A 463 9.04 6.09 1.81
C ASP A 463 9.52 6.31 3.25
N ASP A 464 9.08 5.33 4.06
CA ASP A 464 9.59 5.02 5.37
C ASP A 464 11.09 4.72 5.32
N SER A 465 11.86 5.68 5.80
CA SER A 465 13.05 5.41 6.60
C SER A 465 13.47 6.72 7.28
N VAL A 466 13.56 6.69 8.61
CA VAL A 466 14.31 7.58 9.49
C VAL A 466 14.00 9.08 9.35
N THR A 467 13.46 9.66 10.43
CA THR A 467 13.43 11.11 10.71
C THR A 467 14.82 11.72 10.54
N VAL A 468 15.10 12.25 9.36
CA VAL A 468 16.22 13.14 9.15
C VAL A 468 15.67 14.55 9.03
N THR A 469 15.99 15.38 10.02
CA THR A 469 16.01 16.83 9.86
C THR A 469 16.66 17.13 8.52
N SER A 470 15.99 17.89 7.64
CA SER A 470 16.56 18.26 6.35
C SER A 470 17.77 19.17 6.57
N THR A 471 18.91 18.55 6.76
CA THR A 471 20.22 19.14 6.51
C THR A 471 20.37 19.33 5.00
N PRO A 472 21.07 20.35 4.53
CA PRO A 472 21.27 20.54 3.10
C PRO A 472 22.05 19.33 2.54
N VAL A 473 21.65 18.85 1.36
CA VAL A 473 22.39 17.81 0.61
C VAL A 473 23.89 18.11 0.68
N ASP A 474 24.67 17.11 1.05
CA ASP A 474 26.13 17.24 1.06
C ASP A 474 26.59 17.83 -0.27
N ARG A 475 27.40 18.90 -0.20
CA ARG A 475 27.75 19.67 -1.40
C ARG A 475 28.45 18.81 -2.44
N GLU A 476 29.30 17.89 -2.04
CA GLU A 476 30.03 17.00 -2.97
C GLU A 476 29.08 16.04 -3.68
N LEU A 477 28.13 15.45 -2.95
CA LEU A 477 27.09 14.58 -3.54
C LEU A 477 26.13 15.37 -4.45
N GLY A 478 25.77 16.59 -4.06
CA GLY A 478 24.95 17.47 -4.87
C GLY A 478 25.61 17.87 -6.19
N VAL A 479 26.88 18.24 -6.14
CA VAL A 479 27.67 18.57 -7.36
C VAL A 479 27.80 17.34 -8.26
N LEU A 480 28.06 16.16 -7.71
CA LEU A 480 28.14 14.92 -8.47
C LEU A 480 26.82 14.60 -9.17
N ALA A 481 25.70 14.79 -8.47
CA ALA A 481 24.36 14.64 -9.01
C ALA A 481 24.06 15.66 -10.13
N ALA A 482 24.47 16.91 -9.98
CA ALA A 482 24.29 17.95 -10.99
C ALA A 482 25.12 17.65 -12.26
N LEU A 483 26.39 17.21 -12.10
CA LEU A 483 27.23 16.80 -13.21
C LEU A 483 26.66 15.60 -13.99
N ALA A 484 26.08 14.63 -13.29
CA ALA A 484 25.38 13.50 -13.90
C ALA A 484 24.18 13.92 -14.75
N LEU A 485 23.44 14.95 -14.33
CA LEU A 485 22.30 15.48 -15.08
C LEU A 485 22.68 16.41 -16.23
N GLN A 486 23.93 16.89 -16.26
CA GLN A 486 24.44 17.77 -17.32
C GLN A 486 25.24 17.02 -18.40
N SER A 487 25.70 15.79 -18.12
CA SER A 487 26.59 15.06 -19.01
C SER A 487 26.31 13.56 -19.03
N HIS A 488 25.98 13.04 -20.21
CA HIS A 488 25.79 11.60 -20.45
C HIS A 488 27.02 10.78 -20.06
N GLU A 489 28.22 11.30 -20.40
CA GLU A 489 29.50 10.67 -20.09
C GLU A 489 29.73 10.51 -18.57
N VAL A 490 29.32 11.51 -17.79
CA VAL A 490 29.38 11.45 -16.32
C VAL A 490 28.36 10.49 -15.77
N LEU A 491 27.12 10.51 -16.28
CA LEU A 491 26.09 9.60 -15.84
C LEU A 491 26.48 8.14 -16.09
N ASP A 492 26.98 7.82 -17.28
CA ASP A 492 27.43 6.47 -17.60
C ASP A 492 28.62 6.05 -16.72
N PHE A 493 29.60 6.91 -16.53
CA PHE A 493 30.72 6.66 -15.63
C PHE A 493 30.26 6.35 -14.20
N LEU A 494 29.32 7.12 -13.64
CA LEU A 494 28.80 6.87 -12.31
C LEU A 494 27.95 5.59 -12.24
N CYS A 495 27.25 5.25 -13.31
CA CYS A 495 26.53 3.98 -13.42
C CYS A 495 27.47 2.77 -13.45
N ASP A 496 28.62 2.89 -14.13
CA ASP A 496 29.62 1.83 -14.17
C ASP A 496 30.35 1.66 -12.81
N GLN A 497 30.41 2.73 -12.03
CA GLN A 497 31.03 2.77 -10.70
C GLN A 497 29.99 2.75 -9.55
N THR A 498 28.77 2.24 -9.80
CA THR A 498 27.64 2.34 -8.86
C THR A 498 27.99 1.88 -7.44
N GLU A 499 28.72 0.77 -7.26
CA GLU A 499 29.11 0.27 -5.94
C GLU A 499 30.02 1.26 -5.19
N GLN A 500 31.02 1.84 -5.86
CA GLN A 500 31.92 2.83 -5.25
C GLN A 500 31.20 4.14 -4.93
N VAL A 501 30.30 4.58 -5.83
CA VAL A 501 29.49 5.79 -5.64
C VAL A 501 28.60 5.64 -4.42
N LEU A 502 27.91 4.50 -4.27
CA LEU A 502 27.01 4.25 -3.16
C LEU A 502 27.77 4.02 -1.84
N LEU A 503 28.92 3.35 -1.87
CA LEU A 503 29.79 3.21 -0.70
C LEU A 503 30.29 4.56 -0.18
N GLY A 504 30.71 5.45 -1.09
CA GLY A 504 31.17 6.80 -0.75
C GLY A 504 30.03 7.75 -0.30
N ALA A 505 28.80 7.44 -0.66
CA ALA A 505 27.61 8.22 -0.31
C ALA A 505 26.89 7.69 0.95
N GLU A 506 27.24 6.51 1.46
CA GLU A 506 26.54 5.81 2.54
C GLU A 506 26.46 6.66 3.81
N GLY A 507 25.22 6.83 4.31
CA GLY A 507 24.92 7.62 5.51
C GLY A 507 25.06 9.14 5.35
N ARG A 508 25.36 9.65 4.14
CA ARG A 508 25.47 11.09 3.83
C ARG A 508 24.15 11.63 3.28
N GLU A 509 23.92 12.90 3.50
CA GLU A 509 22.76 13.57 2.93
C GLU A 509 22.93 13.83 1.43
N GLY A 510 22.09 13.20 0.63
CA GLY A 510 22.20 13.15 -0.82
C GLY A 510 22.40 11.75 -1.39
N GLU A 511 22.67 10.73 -0.53
CA GLU A 511 22.74 9.33 -0.96
C GLU A 511 21.51 8.90 -1.72
N ALA A 512 20.32 9.19 -1.17
CA ALA A 512 19.04 8.85 -1.80
C ALA A 512 18.86 9.53 -3.16
N LEU A 513 19.36 10.75 -3.31
CA LEU A 513 19.33 11.50 -4.57
C LEU A 513 20.20 10.85 -5.64
N LEU A 514 21.45 10.53 -5.32
CA LEU A 514 22.35 9.83 -6.25
C LEU A 514 21.82 8.45 -6.61
N ARG A 515 21.35 7.69 -5.64
CA ARG A 515 20.73 6.38 -5.88
C ARG A 515 19.51 6.48 -6.82
N ASN A 516 18.72 7.54 -6.71
CA ASN A 516 17.59 7.81 -7.60
C ASN A 516 18.06 8.14 -9.03
N ILE A 517 19.08 8.98 -9.21
CA ILE A 517 19.67 9.30 -10.52
C ILE A 517 20.20 8.04 -11.19
N LEU A 518 21.00 7.24 -10.48
CA LEU A 518 21.61 6.03 -11.01
C LEU A 518 20.57 4.95 -11.36
N SER A 519 19.46 4.88 -10.61
CA SER A 519 18.39 3.91 -10.87
C SER A 519 17.43 4.34 -11.97
N THR A 520 17.16 5.65 -12.11
CA THR A 520 16.21 6.20 -13.09
C THR A 520 16.87 6.40 -14.45
N ARG A 521 18.17 6.69 -14.47
CA ARG A 521 18.98 7.01 -15.67
C ARG A 521 18.22 7.97 -16.60
N PRO A 522 17.98 9.22 -16.18
CA PRO A 522 17.30 10.19 -17.02
C PRO A 522 18.08 10.39 -18.33
N GLU A 523 17.36 10.62 -19.42
CA GLU A 523 17.97 10.88 -20.73
C GLU A 523 18.61 12.28 -20.71
N VAL A 524 19.94 12.32 -20.53
CA VAL A 524 20.71 13.56 -20.41
C VAL A 524 21.57 13.76 -21.67
N PRO A 525 21.81 15.01 -22.12
CA PRO A 525 21.38 16.29 -21.53
C PRO A 525 20.02 16.81 -22.03
N ASP A 526 19.04 15.95 -22.34
CA ASP A 526 17.73 16.42 -22.80
C ASP A 526 17.01 17.26 -21.72
N PRO A 527 16.76 18.58 -21.95
CA PRO A 527 16.13 19.44 -20.95
C PRO A 527 14.74 18.98 -20.51
N ALA A 528 13.97 18.33 -21.40
CA ALA A 528 12.62 17.87 -21.08
C ALA A 528 12.66 16.64 -20.14
N ALA A 529 13.58 15.70 -20.40
CA ALA A 529 13.80 14.53 -19.57
C ALA A 529 14.36 14.90 -18.19
N VAL A 530 15.36 15.81 -18.15
CA VAL A 530 15.91 16.34 -16.89
C VAL A 530 14.83 17.07 -16.08
N ASN A 531 14.00 17.90 -16.70
CA ASN A 531 12.92 18.60 -16.00
C ASN A 531 11.87 17.63 -15.46
N THR A 532 11.52 16.59 -16.22
CA THR A 532 10.61 15.52 -15.76
C THR A 532 11.20 14.79 -14.55
N PHE A 533 12.51 14.48 -14.58
CA PHE A 533 13.21 13.89 -13.46
C PHE A 533 13.21 14.82 -12.24
N LEU A 534 13.54 16.11 -12.41
CA LEU A 534 13.53 17.10 -11.34
C LEU A 534 12.14 17.25 -10.69
N GLN A 535 11.05 17.14 -11.46
CA GLN A 535 9.70 17.16 -10.92
C GLN A 535 9.37 15.91 -10.06
N SER A 536 10.06 14.81 -10.27
CA SER A 536 9.90 13.59 -9.46
C SER A 536 10.61 13.65 -8.11
N LEU A 537 11.53 14.60 -7.91
CA LEU A 537 12.32 14.76 -6.70
C LEU A 537 11.58 15.48 -5.57
N SER A 538 12.07 15.29 -4.32
CA SER A 538 11.63 16.09 -3.18
C SER A 538 11.86 17.58 -3.45
N ALA A 539 11.05 18.45 -2.82
CA ALA A 539 11.21 19.90 -2.99
C ALA A 539 12.60 20.41 -2.55
N GLY A 540 13.21 19.77 -1.54
CA GLY A 540 14.56 20.09 -1.06
C GLY A 540 15.65 19.70 -2.06
N ASP A 541 15.64 18.45 -2.52
CA ASP A 541 16.60 17.94 -3.50
C ASP A 541 16.49 18.70 -4.82
N ARG A 542 15.25 18.98 -5.26
CA ARG A 542 14.99 19.78 -6.46
C ARG A 542 15.59 21.18 -6.35
N THR A 543 15.34 21.89 -5.24
CA THR A 543 15.87 23.24 -5.04
C THR A 543 17.39 23.23 -5.01
N THR A 544 18.00 22.27 -4.32
CA THR A 544 19.44 22.11 -4.27
C THR A 544 20.03 21.83 -5.65
N LEU A 545 19.44 20.87 -6.41
CA LEU A 545 19.89 20.56 -7.75
C LEU A 545 19.70 21.72 -8.74
N LEU A 546 18.56 22.43 -8.69
CA LEU A 546 18.34 23.59 -9.54
C LEU A 546 19.42 24.66 -9.30
N THR A 547 19.77 24.92 -8.03
CA THR A 547 20.83 25.87 -7.70
C THR A 547 22.19 25.42 -8.23
N LEU A 548 22.51 24.12 -8.14
CA LEU A 548 23.78 23.56 -8.62
C LEU A 548 23.83 23.45 -10.16
N LEU A 549 22.68 23.24 -10.81
CA LEU A 549 22.58 23.23 -12.28
C LEU A 549 22.71 24.63 -12.90
N GLU A 550 22.51 25.69 -12.12
CA GLU A 550 22.78 27.08 -12.53
C GLU A 550 24.27 27.43 -12.44
N GLU A 551 25.08 26.66 -11.70
CA GLU A 551 26.54 26.83 -11.68
C GLU A 551 27.16 26.44 -13.05
N PRO A 552 28.19 27.14 -13.51
CA PRO A 552 28.82 26.82 -14.81
C PRO A 552 29.42 25.40 -14.78
N THR A 553 29.07 24.59 -15.77
CA THR A 553 29.64 23.25 -15.94
C THR A 553 31.16 23.33 -16.10
N PRO A 554 31.95 22.54 -15.35
CA PRO A 554 33.42 22.48 -15.51
C PRO A 554 33.81 22.15 -16.94
N SER A 555 34.96 22.66 -17.39
CA SER A 555 35.49 22.39 -18.73
C SER A 555 35.80 20.90 -18.98
N ALA A 556 35.99 20.12 -17.92
CA ALA A 556 36.19 18.66 -17.94
C ALA A 556 35.29 17.99 -16.89
N PRO A 557 33.96 17.78 -17.18
CA PRO A 557 32.99 17.28 -16.20
C PRO A 557 33.33 15.89 -15.66
N LEU A 558 33.85 14.99 -16.51
CA LEU A 558 34.25 13.64 -16.13
C LEU A 558 35.45 13.64 -15.16
N THR A 559 36.44 14.49 -15.38
CA THR A 559 37.58 14.64 -14.47
C THR A 559 37.11 15.15 -13.09
N ALA A 560 36.24 16.16 -13.08
CA ALA A 560 35.67 16.69 -11.85
C ALA A 560 34.87 15.63 -11.09
N ALA A 561 34.03 14.83 -11.77
CA ALA A 561 33.30 13.74 -11.19
C ALA A 561 34.19 12.65 -10.59
N THR A 562 35.29 12.29 -11.30
CA THR A 562 36.27 11.30 -10.83
C THR A 562 36.99 11.79 -9.57
N GLU A 563 37.39 13.06 -9.51
CA GLU A 563 38.02 13.65 -8.31
C GLU A 563 37.07 13.66 -7.09
N ILE A 564 35.80 14.02 -7.29
CA ILE A 564 34.82 14.00 -6.23
C ILE A 564 34.58 12.57 -5.74
N LEU A 565 34.41 11.61 -6.65
CA LEU A 565 34.25 10.21 -6.30
C LEU A 565 35.42 9.65 -5.50
N GLY A 566 36.64 9.99 -5.89
CA GLY A 566 37.86 9.60 -5.16
C GLY A 566 37.91 10.14 -3.73
N LYS A 567 37.50 11.39 -3.51
CA LYS A 567 37.38 11.99 -2.17
C LYS A 567 36.31 11.30 -1.34
N LEU A 568 35.15 11.03 -1.92
CA LEU A 568 34.04 10.35 -1.24
C LEU A 568 34.44 8.93 -0.81
N ALA A 569 35.09 8.18 -1.67
CA ALA A 569 35.60 6.84 -1.38
C ALA A 569 36.62 6.86 -0.23
N GLU A 570 37.59 7.80 -0.25
CA GLU A 570 38.56 7.94 0.85
C GLU A 570 37.88 8.26 2.19
N GLN A 571 36.89 9.15 2.19
CA GLN A 571 36.14 9.49 3.39
C GLN A 571 35.33 8.32 3.93
N GLY A 572 34.67 7.53 3.06
CA GLY A 572 33.94 6.32 3.43
C GLY A 572 34.85 5.28 4.10
N ILE A 573 36.03 5.01 3.52
CA ILE A 573 37.04 4.12 4.10
C ILE A 573 37.48 4.60 5.49
N LEU A 574 37.71 5.91 5.66
CA LEU A 574 38.08 6.47 6.98
C LEU A 574 36.99 6.32 8.03
N GLN A 575 35.74 6.48 7.64
CA GLN A 575 34.60 6.32 8.53
C GLN A 575 34.44 4.86 8.97
N GLU A 576 34.57 3.92 8.05
CA GLU A 576 34.50 2.49 8.33
C GLU A 576 35.67 2.02 9.22
N LEU A 577 36.88 2.49 8.94
CA LEU A 577 38.04 2.25 9.81
C LEU A 577 37.82 2.78 11.23
N GLY A 578 37.18 3.96 11.35
CA GLY A 578 36.83 4.55 12.64
C GLY A 578 35.80 3.69 13.41
N ALA A 579 34.77 3.20 12.73
CA ALA A 579 33.74 2.34 13.29
C ALA A 579 34.30 0.97 13.76
N LEU A 580 35.14 0.33 12.91
CA LEU A 580 35.80 -0.92 13.26
C LEU A 580 36.78 -0.76 14.44
N ALA A 581 37.54 0.35 14.47
CA ALA A 581 38.44 0.65 15.57
C ALA A 581 37.71 0.94 16.89
N ALA A 582 36.50 1.56 16.83
CA ALA A 582 35.64 1.75 17.99
C ALA A 582 35.08 0.41 18.49
N ARG A 583 34.66 -0.46 17.56
CA ARG A 583 34.15 -1.80 17.87
C ARG A 583 35.23 -2.68 18.51
N LEU A 584 36.48 -2.59 18.08
CA LEU A 584 37.62 -3.33 18.64
C LEU A 584 37.91 -2.97 20.12
N LYS A 585 37.42 -1.83 20.60
CA LYS A 585 37.54 -1.36 21.99
C LYS A 585 36.39 -1.84 22.87
N SER A 586 35.42 -2.55 22.35
CA SER A 586 34.29 -3.08 23.14
C SER A 586 34.77 -4.21 24.06
N PRO A 587 34.43 -4.21 25.34
CA PRO A 587 34.88 -5.23 26.31
C PRO A 587 34.19 -6.60 26.09
N ASP A 588 33.14 -6.69 25.27
CA ASP A 588 32.32 -7.90 25.05
C ASP A 588 32.71 -8.70 23.80
N LEU A 589 33.85 -8.38 23.16
CA LEU A 589 34.31 -9.05 21.94
C LEU A 589 35.05 -10.36 22.25
N SER A 590 34.69 -11.44 21.54
CA SER A 590 35.44 -12.68 21.52
C SER A 590 36.77 -12.53 20.74
N ASP A 591 37.72 -13.43 21.02
CA ASP A 591 39.03 -13.45 20.32
C ASP A 591 38.88 -13.65 18.81
N ASP A 592 37.92 -14.47 18.37
CA ASP A 592 37.65 -14.69 16.94
C ASP A 592 37.05 -13.46 16.24
N GLU A 593 36.13 -12.75 16.90
CA GLU A 593 35.57 -11.51 16.37
C GLU A 593 36.63 -10.40 16.30
N SER A 594 37.48 -10.30 17.31
CA SER A 594 38.60 -9.35 17.34
C SER A 594 39.57 -9.59 16.17
N LYS A 595 39.87 -10.87 15.86
CA LYS A 595 40.71 -11.26 14.73
C LYS A 595 40.07 -10.88 13.38
N THR A 596 38.79 -11.15 13.22
CA THR A 596 38.04 -10.80 12.01
C THR A 596 38.03 -9.28 11.75
N ILE A 597 37.80 -8.49 12.81
CA ILE A 597 37.82 -7.03 12.71
C ILE A 597 39.22 -6.52 12.34
N MET A 598 40.30 -7.12 12.89
CA MET A 598 41.67 -6.76 12.53
C MET A 598 42.01 -7.06 11.07
N GLU A 599 41.52 -8.17 10.53
CA GLU A 599 41.66 -8.52 9.12
C GLU A 599 40.92 -7.52 8.22
N GLN A 600 39.70 -7.10 8.58
CA GLN A 600 38.95 -6.07 7.87
C GLN A 600 39.67 -4.70 7.89
N ILE A 601 40.19 -4.29 9.05
CA ILE A 601 40.98 -3.05 9.18
C ILE A 601 42.22 -3.09 8.26
N THR A 602 42.90 -4.22 8.24
CA THR A 602 44.12 -4.40 7.43
C THR A 602 43.81 -4.29 5.94
N GLU A 603 42.70 -4.90 5.51
CA GLU A 603 42.27 -4.87 4.09
C GLU A 603 41.85 -3.45 3.67
N LEU A 604 41.07 -2.75 4.50
CA LEU A 604 40.68 -1.35 4.23
C LEU A 604 41.89 -0.41 4.19
N GLN A 605 42.91 -0.63 5.04
CA GLN A 605 44.15 0.12 4.98
C GLN A 605 44.95 -0.16 3.70
N ARG A 606 44.94 -1.39 3.20
CA ARG A 606 45.54 -1.79 1.93
C ARG A 606 44.85 -1.06 0.77
N ILE A 607 43.49 -1.14 0.69
CA ILE A 607 42.70 -0.45 -0.35
C ILE A 607 42.97 1.06 -0.34
N ARG A 608 43.04 1.67 0.86
CA ARG A 608 43.37 3.09 1.00
C ARG A 608 44.77 3.44 0.48
N SER A 609 45.75 2.56 0.68
CA SER A 609 47.12 2.79 0.21
C SER A 609 47.26 2.66 -1.30
N GLU A 610 46.51 1.72 -1.89
CA GLU A 610 46.47 1.51 -3.36
C GLU A 610 45.76 2.68 -4.06
N ALA A 611 44.69 3.23 -3.49
CA ALA A 611 43.99 4.41 -4.00
C ALA A 611 44.84 5.70 -3.94
N LYS A 612 45.93 5.73 -3.17
CA LYS A 612 46.87 6.87 -3.08
C LYS A 612 48.12 6.74 -3.95
N SER A 613 48.31 5.59 -4.59
CA SER A 613 49.42 5.42 -5.53
C SER A 613 48.99 5.99 -6.90
N PRO A 614 49.79 6.93 -7.52
CA PRO A 614 49.43 7.61 -8.75
C PRO A 614 49.38 6.67 -9.96
#